data_93dd51356be0da6cfaa211607e7766d6
#
_entry.id   93dd51356be0da6cfaa211607e7766d6
#
_cell.length_a   1.000
_cell.length_b   1.000
_cell.length_c   1.000
_cell.angle_alpha   90.00
_cell.angle_beta   90.00
_cell.angle_gamma   90.00
#
_symmetry.space_group_name_H-M   'P 1'
#
loop_
_entity.id
_entity.type
_entity.pdbx_description
1 polymer ?
#
loop_
_entity_poly.entity_id
_entity_poly.type
_entity_poly.pdbx_seq_one_letter_code
_entity_poly.pdbx_strand_id
1 'polypeptide(L)'
;MNVEDFGSTPDEFDIDKWLDQASRPRREVTIYRDWALLVEYDRLVAQADEAGDDEAMGEASTAEQIADVLARMEASKLVLTVEALTGSERKELAEAAPTKTVDLGEGKTREKVDEVALGNAIAARAIISHDFTAEQIERMRVKLGDGPMHSLYTAIAELNTAGQVLPEVPSSPER
;
A
#
# COMPACT_ATOMS: atom_id res chain seq x y z
N MET A 1 -23.65 9.53 14.11
CA MET A 1 -23.45 10.99 14.05
C MET A 1 -24.59 11.53 13.18
N ASN A 2 -25.44 12.40 13.70
CA ASN A 2 -26.62 12.86 12.99
C ASN A 2 -26.28 14.10 12.16
N VAL A 3 -26.91 14.26 11.00
CA VAL A 3 -26.77 15.42 10.11
C VAL A 3 -27.15 16.73 10.85
N GLU A 4 -27.93 16.66 11.92
CA GLU A 4 -28.31 17.77 12.79
C GLU A 4 -27.14 18.47 13.49
N ASP A 5 -25.97 17.80 13.62
CA ASP A 5 -24.77 18.40 14.23
C ASP A 5 -24.12 19.50 13.37
N PHE A 6 -24.46 19.61 12.09
CA PHE A 6 -23.86 20.55 11.13
C PHE A 6 -24.81 21.64 10.64
N GLY A 7 -26.04 21.70 11.18
CA GLY A 7 -27.11 22.61 10.69
C GLY A 7 -28.13 21.86 9.83
N SER A 8 -29.43 22.16 10.06
CA SER A 8 -30.55 21.43 9.44
C SER A 8 -30.98 22.02 8.10
N THR A 9 -30.54 23.23 7.78
CA THR A 9 -30.86 23.94 6.53
C THR A 9 -29.59 24.32 5.79
N PRO A 10 -29.60 24.55 4.46
CA PRO A 10 -28.44 24.99 3.69
C PRO A 10 -27.79 26.27 4.23
N ASP A 11 -28.55 27.19 4.79
CA ASP A 11 -28.06 28.44 5.35
C ASP A 11 -27.41 28.27 6.74
N GLU A 12 -27.70 27.17 7.45
CA GLU A 12 -27.15 26.82 8.77
C GLU A 12 -26.01 25.81 8.67
N PHE A 13 -25.77 25.22 7.48
CA PHE A 13 -24.74 24.21 7.30
C PHE A 13 -23.34 24.82 7.42
N ASP A 14 -22.62 24.42 8.49
CA ASP A 14 -21.23 24.83 8.74
C ASP A 14 -20.27 23.91 8.00
N ILE A 15 -19.84 24.34 6.82
CA ILE A 15 -18.91 23.60 5.96
C ILE A 15 -17.55 23.43 6.63
N ASP A 16 -17.06 24.41 7.37
CA ASP A 16 -15.74 24.35 8.00
C ASP A 16 -15.75 23.29 9.12
N LYS A 17 -16.80 23.30 9.95
CA LYS A 17 -17.00 22.28 10.99
C LYS A 17 -17.14 20.86 10.41
N TRP A 18 -17.79 20.74 9.25
CA TRP A 18 -17.93 19.45 8.57
C TRP A 18 -16.59 18.98 7.99
N LEU A 19 -15.80 19.91 7.39
CA LEU A 19 -14.47 19.61 6.85
C LEU A 19 -13.46 19.24 7.93
N ASP A 20 -13.55 19.83 9.12
CA ASP A 20 -12.68 19.48 10.26
C ASP A 20 -12.83 18.01 10.71
N GLN A 21 -13.97 17.40 10.41
CA GLN A 21 -14.23 15.98 10.67
C GLN A 21 -13.95 15.08 9.47
N ALA A 22 -13.62 15.64 8.32
CA ALA A 22 -13.31 14.86 7.13
C ALA A 22 -11.98 14.12 7.30
N SER A 23 -11.97 12.86 6.91
CA SER A 23 -10.76 12.04 6.91
C SER A 23 -10.52 11.45 5.52
N ARG A 24 -9.25 11.32 5.15
CA ARG A 24 -8.88 10.63 3.92
C ARG A 24 -8.86 9.12 4.14
N PRO A 25 -9.15 8.31 3.12
CA PRO A 25 -9.01 6.87 3.20
C PRO A 25 -7.58 6.48 3.57
N ARG A 26 -7.47 5.51 4.49
CA ARG A 26 -6.19 4.95 4.96
C ARG A 26 -6.19 3.45 4.84
N ARG A 27 -4.99 2.89 4.71
CA ARG A 27 -4.77 1.44 4.69
C ARG A 27 -3.44 1.10 5.34
N GLU A 28 -3.39 -0.03 6.02
CA GLU A 28 -2.15 -0.64 6.46
C GLU A 28 -1.58 -1.55 5.37
N VAL A 29 -0.28 -1.46 5.17
CA VAL A 29 0.48 -2.30 4.24
C VAL A 29 1.61 -2.93 5.02
N THR A 30 1.72 -4.25 4.97
CA THR A 30 2.83 -4.98 5.59
C THR A 30 3.87 -5.33 4.54
N ILE A 31 5.13 -5.00 4.82
CA ILE A 31 6.29 -5.36 4.03
C ILE A 31 7.20 -6.23 4.88
N TYR A 32 7.69 -7.32 4.31
CA TYR A 32 8.66 -8.19 4.98
C TYR A 32 10.07 -7.89 4.48
N ARG A 33 11.00 -7.69 5.43
CA ARG A 33 12.41 -7.45 5.10
C ARG A 33 13.06 -8.67 4.44
N ASP A 34 12.67 -9.86 4.87
CA ASP A 34 13.16 -11.13 4.35
C ASP A 34 12.06 -11.83 3.53
N TRP A 35 12.06 -11.52 2.25
CA TRP A 35 11.08 -12.10 1.32
C TRP A 35 11.29 -13.60 1.07
N ALA A 36 12.51 -14.13 1.30
CA ALA A 36 12.79 -15.55 1.14
C ALA A 36 11.97 -16.41 2.13
N LEU A 37 11.62 -15.85 3.30
CA LEU A 37 10.77 -16.52 4.26
C LEU A 37 9.36 -16.81 3.73
N LEU A 38 8.84 -15.99 2.84
CA LEU A 38 7.53 -16.26 2.22
C LEU A 38 7.61 -17.50 1.30
N VAL A 39 8.68 -17.59 0.51
CA VAL A 39 8.90 -18.74 -0.37
C VAL A 39 9.13 -20.02 0.47
N GLU A 40 9.85 -19.92 1.59
CA GLU A 40 10.05 -21.02 2.52
C GLU A 40 8.73 -21.46 3.16
N TYR A 41 7.90 -20.52 3.57
CA TYR A 41 6.55 -20.77 4.11
C TYR A 41 5.67 -21.52 3.10
N ASP A 42 5.55 -21.01 1.88
CA ASP A 42 4.73 -21.63 0.83
C ASP A 42 5.18 -23.05 0.52
N ARG A 43 6.51 -23.30 0.50
CA ARG A 43 7.08 -24.63 0.31
C ARG A 43 6.70 -25.58 1.46
N LEU A 44 6.80 -25.12 2.72
CA LEU A 44 6.45 -25.94 3.88
C LEU A 44 4.96 -26.24 3.95
N VAL A 45 4.10 -25.29 3.59
CA VAL A 45 2.65 -25.52 3.51
C VAL A 45 2.34 -26.57 2.45
N ALA A 46 2.90 -26.46 1.24
CA ALA A 46 2.73 -27.46 0.20
C ALA A 46 3.21 -28.85 0.65
N GLN A 47 4.32 -28.92 1.35
CA GLN A 47 4.86 -30.18 1.91
C GLN A 47 3.93 -30.77 2.98
N ALA A 48 3.33 -29.94 3.84
CA ALA A 48 2.36 -30.39 4.84
C ALA A 48 1.10 -30.96 4.19
N ASP A 49 0.60 -30.31 3.12
CA ASP A 49 -0.57 -30.76 2.37
C ASP A 49 -0.33 -32.13 1.67
N GLU A 50 0.90 -32.38 1.20
CA GLU A 50 1.29 -33.64 0.55
C GLU A 50 1.52 -34.79 1.52
N ALA A 51 2.05 -34.52 2.74
CA ALA A 51 2.46 -35.55 3.70
C ALA A 51 1.27 -36.24 4.39
N GLY A 52 0.11 -35.57 4.48
CA GLY A 52 -1.03 -36.13 5.23
C GLY A 52 -0.71 -36.39 6.71
N ASP A 53 -1.37 -37.39 7.30
CA ASP A 53 -1.21 -37.77 8.72
C ASP A 53 0.05 -38.61 9.03
N ASP A 54 0.86 -38.94 8.04
CA ASP A 54 2.08 -39.79 8.19
C ASP A 54 3.33 -38.92 8.46
N GLU A 55 3.42 -38.21 9.58
CA GLU A 55 4.65 -37.53 10.01
C GLU A 55 5.69 -38.54 10.54
N ALA A 56 6.85 -38.56 9.87
CA ALA A 56 8.00 -39.39 10.28
C ALA A 56 8.56 -38.93 11.65
N MET A 57 8.68 -39.87 12.59
CA MET A 57 9.32 -39.64 13.90
C MET A 57 10.81 -39.36 13.72
N GLY A 58 11.27 -38.14 14.01
CA GLY A 58 12.71 -37.83 14.15
C GLY A 58 13.23 -36.51 13.66
N GLU A 59 12.47 -35.79 12.84
CA GLU A 59 12.76 -34.41 12.45
C GLU A 59 11.71 -33.47 13.06
N ALA A 60 12.08 -32.18 13.23
CA ALA A 60 11.08 -31.17 13.64
C ALA A 60 9.88 -31.26 12.69
N SER A 61 8.66 -31.41 13.26
CA SER A 61 7.47 -31.60 12.45
C SER A 61 7.31 -30.42 11.48
N THR A 62 6.70 -30.65 10.34
CA THR A 62 6.42 -29.57 9.35
C THR A 62 5.68 -28.41 10.01
N ALA A 63 4.81 -28.70 10.96
CA ALA A 63 4.10 -27.70 11.76
C ALA A 63 5.06 -26.85 12.63
N GLU A 64 6.09 -27.44 13.24
CA GLU A 64 7.10 -26.68 14.01
C GLU A 64 7.96 -25.81 13.08
N GLN A 65 8.34 -26.30 11.91
CA GLN A 65 9.07 -25.53 10.90
C GLN A 65 8.23 -24.35 10.38
N ILE A 66 6.95 -24.54 10.10
CA ILE A 66 6.03 -23.46 9.72
C ILE A 66 5.94 -22.43 10.85
N ALA A 67 5.83 -22.85 12.12
CA ALA A 67 5.77 -21.93 13.26
C ALA A 67 7.05 -21.09 13.39
N ASP A 68 8.24 -21.69 13.19
CA ASP A 68 9.52 -20.97 13.19
C ASP A 68 9.57 -19.92 12.06
N VAL A 69 9.21 -20.30 10.83
CA VAL A 69 9.18 -19.37 9.70
C VAL A 69 8.22 -18.22 9.96
N LEU A 70 7.02 -18.49 10.48
CA LEU A 70 6.06 -17.45 10.84
C LEU A 70 6.62 -16.50 11.91
N ALA A 71 7.32 -17.00 12.93
CA ALA A 71 7.96 -16.17 13.95
C ALA A 71 9.06 -15.28 13.35
N ARG A 72 9.86 -15.79 12.43
CA ARG A 72 10.89 -15.02 11.70
C ARG A 72 10.27 -13.99 10.75
N MET A 73 9.18 -14.32 10.08
CA MET A 73 8.41 -13.36 9.27
C MET A 73 7.88 -12.22 10.14
N GLU A 74 7.26 -12.54 11.28
CA GLU A 74 6.76 -11.53 12.22
C GLU A 74 7.86 -10.58 12.70
N ALA A 75 9.05 -11.12 13.02
CA ALA A 75 10.22 -10.33 13.41
C ALA A 75 10.83 -9.48 12.26
N SER A 76 10.50 -9.79 11.01
CA SER A 76 11.01 -9.11 9.83
C SER A 76 10.02 -8.10 9.23
N LYS A 77 8.79 -8.03 9.74
CA LYS A 77 7.74 -7.19 9.17
C LYS A 77 7.92 -5.71 9.49
N LEU A 78 7.52 -4.88 8.55
CA LEU A 78 7.32 -3.44 8.68
C LEU A 78 5.87 -3.14 8.30
N VAL A 79 5.11 -2.56 9.22
CA VAL A 79 3.73 -2.13 8.97
C VAL A 79 3.73 -0.64 8.67
N LEU A 80 3.21 -0.27 7.51
CA LEU A 80 3.11 1.09 7.03
C LEU A 80 1.63 1.49 6.94
N THR A 81 1.27 2.65 7.49
CA THR A 81 -0.04 3.25 7.23
C THR A 81 0.10 4.22 6.07
N VAL A 82 -0.65 4.01 5.01
CA VAL A 82 -0.73 4.89 3.84
C VAL A 82 -2.07 5.60 3.78
N GLU A 83 -2.06 6.84 3.30
CA GLU A 83 -3.22 7.69 3.15
C GLU A 83 -3.37 8.14 1.68
N ALA A 84 -4.61 8.28 1.22
CA ALA A 84 -4.90 8.79 -0.11
C ALA A 84 -4.37 10.23 -0.29
N LEU A 85 -3.71 10.49 -1.42
CA LEU A 85 -3.26 11.82 -1.80
C LEU A 85 -4.35 12.57 -2.56
N THR A 86 -4.44 13.87 -2.33
CA THR A 86 -5.30 14.76 -3.13
C THR A 86 -4.78 14.89 -4.56
N GLY A 87 -5.66 15.31 -5.48
CA GLY A 87 -5.27 15.63 -6.85
C GLY A 87 -4.19 16.71 -6.93
N SER A 88 -4.24 17.72 -6.04
CA SER A 88 -3.24 18.79 -5.95
C SER A 88 -1.88 18.26 -5.52
N GLU A 89 -1.81 17.47 -4.44
CA GLU A 89 -0.57 16.86 -3.97
C GLU A 89 0.08 15.99 -5.05
N ARG A 90 -0.70 15.19 -5.77
CA ARG A 90 -0.18 14.35 -6.88
C ARG A 90 0.34 15.18 -8.03
N LYS A 91 -0.33 16.28 -8.36
CA LYS A 91 0.09 17.21 -9.41
C LYS A 91 1.40 17.89 -9.05
N GLU A 92 1.53 18.39 -7.83
CA GLU A 92 2.77 19.00 -7.31
C GLU A 92 3.96 18.02 -7.38
N LEU A 93 3.74 16.76 -6.97
CA LEU A 93 4.76 15.73 -7.06
C LEU A 93 5.15 15.42 -8.51
N ALA A 94 4.19 15.41 -9.43
CA ALA A 94 4.45 15.17 -10.84
C ALA A 94 5.22 16.34 -11.50
N GLU A 95 4.94 17.57 -11.11
CA GLU A 95 5.63 18.78 -11.59
C GLU A 95 7.08 18.88 -11.03
N ALA A 96 7.29 18.40 -9.80
CA ALA A 96 8.61 18.37 -9.16
C ALA A 96 9.46 17.14 -9.55
N ALA A 97 8.87 16.13 -10.18
CA ALA A 97 9.55 14.90 -10.52
C ALA A 97 10.64 15.13 -11.57
N PRO A 98 11.81 14.47 -11.44
CA PRO A 98 12.87 14.56 -12.45
C PRO A 98 12.42 13.98 -13.77
N THR A 99 12.99 14.50 -14.87
CA THR A 99 12.80 13.96 -16.22
C THR A 99 14.01 13.11 -16.61
N LYS A 100 13.78 12.12 -17.47
CA LYS A 100 14.83 11.34 -18.13
C LYS A 100 14.68 11.41 -19.64
N THR A 101 15.81 11.44 -20.33
CA THR A 101 15.84 11.39 -21.79
C THR A 101 15.62 9.96 -22.25
N VAL A 102 14.60 9.73 -23.06
CA VAL A 102 14.30 8.43 -23.68
C VAL A 102 14.67 8.50 -25.15
N ASP A 103 15.48 7.55 -25.62
CA ASP A 103 15.81 7.39 -27.03
C ASP A 103 14.61 6.74 -27.76
N LEU A 104 14.12 7.41 -28.78
CA LEU A 104 13.03 6.93 -29.63
C LEU A 104 13.52 6.23 -30.90
N GLY A 105 14.85 6.07 -31.07
CA GLY A 105 15.48 5.60 -32.29
C GLY A 105 15.68 6.70 -33.34
N GLU A 106 16.44 6.41 -34.39
CA GLU A 106 16.77 7.35 -35.48
C GLU A 106 17.39 8.69 -35.00
N GLY A 107 18.05 8.69 -33.84
CA GLY A 107 18.64 9.90 -33.24
C GLY A 107 17.64 10.89 -32.65
N LYS A 108 16.39 10.48 -32.47
CA LYS A 108 15.35 11.28 -31.83
C LYS A 108 15.28 10.94 -30.34
N THR A 109 15.29 11.95 -29.49
CA THR A 109 15.13 11.82 -28.05
C THR A 109 13.91 12.59 -27.56
N ARG A 110 13.32 12.12 -26.47
CA ARG A 110 12.21 12.81 -25.78
C ARG A 110 12.48 12.83 -24.28
N GLU A 111 12.23 13.96 -23.67
CA GLU A 111 12.16 14.03 -22.21
C GLU A 111 10.85 13.43 -21.71
N LYS A 112 10.92 12.54 -20.74
CA LYS A 112 9.79 11.91 -20.07
C LYS A 112 10.04 11.97 -18.56
N VAL A 113 8.98 12.17 -17.77
CA VAL A 113 9.03 12.08 -16.31
C VAL A 113 9.64 10.74 -15.91
N ASP A 114 10.53 10.74 -14.94
CA ASP A 114 11.02 9.50 -14.35
C ASP A 114 9.94 8.89 -13.47
N GLU A 115 9.22 7.90 -14.00
CA GLU A 115 8.09 7.24 -13.34
C GLU A 115 8.52 6.55 -12.04
N VAL A 116 9.75 6.07 -11.94
CA VAL A 116 10.27 5.43 -10.71
C VAL A 116 10.47 6.48 -9.63
N ALA A 117 11.13 7.59 -9.97
CA ALA A 117 11.34 8.69 -9.03
C ALA A 117 10.01 9.30 -8.57
N LEU A 118 9.05 9.48 -9.49
CA LEU A 118 7.70 9.95 -9.17
C LEU A 118 6.97 8.95 -8.25
N GLY A 119 7.02 7.66 -8.55
CA GLY A 119 6.41 6.62 -7.71
C GLY A 119 6.97 6.62 -6.29
N ASN A 120 8.29 6.77 -6.15
CA ASN A 120 8.95 6.87 -4.86
C ASN A 120 8.53 8.13 -4.08
N ALA A 121 8.40 9.27 -4.76
CA ALA A 121 7.93 10.52 -4.14
C ALA A 121 6.48 10.42 -3.68
N ILE A 122 5.61 9.81 -4.49
CA ILE A 122 4.21 9.52 -4.14
C ILE A 122 4.16 8.60 -2.92
N ALA A 123 4.97 7.52 -2.88
CA ALA A 123 5.00 6.60 -1.77
C ALA A 123 5.48 7.27 -0.47
N ALA A 124 6.57 8.04 -0.54
CA ALA A 124 7.08 8.79 0.60
C ALA A 124 6.03 9.75 1.17
N ARG A 125 5.27 10.44 0.30
CA ARG A 125 4.24 11.39 0.73
C ARG A 125 2.97 10.70 1.27
N ALA A 126 2.62 9.54 0.74
CA ALA A 126 1.44 8.78 1.15
C ALA A 126 1.62 8.05 2.49
N ILE A 127 2.84 7.66 2.84
CA ILE A 127 3.13 6.99 4.12
C ILE A 127 3.03 8.02 5.24
N ILE A 128 2.12 7.79 6.19
CA ILE A 128 1.88 8.68 7.34
C ILE A 128 2.36 8.11 8.68
N SER A 129 2.69 6.84 8.74
CA SER A 129 3.21 6.19 9.95
C SER A 129 4.69 6.44 10.20
N HIS A 130 5.43 6.83 9.16
CA HIS A 130 6.88 7.06 9.18
C HIS A 130 7.22 8.21 8.24
N ASP A 131 8.24 8.96 8.59
CA ASP A 131 8.76 10.07 7.77
C ASP A 131 9.87 9.56 6.84
N PHE A 132 9.47 9.02 5.68
CA PHE A 132 10.39 8.53 4.65
C PHE A 132 10.62 9.58 3.56
N THR A 133 11.87 9.68 3.10
CA THR A 133 12.18 10.42 1.87
C THR A 133 12.06 9.52 0.62
N ALA A 134 11.94 10.12 -0.55
CA ALA A 134 11.90 9.38 -1.82
C ALA A 134 13.16 8.52 -2.02
N GLU A 135 14.35 9.02 -1.58
CA GLU A 135 15.60 8.25 -1.64
C GLU A 135 15.59 7.05 -0.70
N GLN A 136 14.92 7.14 0.45
CA GLN A 136 14.76 6.00 1.36
C GLN A 136 13.83 4.95 0.76
N ILE A 137 12.75 5.36 0.12
CA ILE A 137 11.86 4.46 -0.63
C ILE A 137 12.63 3.76 -1.77
N GLU A 138 13.45 4.51 -2.53
CA GLU A 138 14.29 3.91 -3.57
C GLU A 138 15.29 2.90 -2.99
N ARG A 139 15.92 3.21 -1.86
CA ARG A 139 16.82 2.25 -1.19
C ARG A 139 16.08 1.00 -0.72
N MET A 140 14.83 1.13 -0.24
CA MET A 140 14.00 -0.02 0.08
C MET A 140 13.73 -0.86 -1.16
N ARG A 141 13.33 -0.24 -2.28
CA ARG A 141 13.07 -0.91 -3.55
C ARG A 141 14.30 -1.69 -4.05
N VAL A 142 15.48 -1.06 -4.04
CA VAL A 142 16.74 -1.70 -4.46
C VAL A 142 17.12 -2.87 -3.55
N LYS A 143 16.86 -2.78 -2.25
CA LYS A 143 17.23 -3.81 -1.27
C LYS A 143 16.25 -4.97 -1.19
N LEU A 144 14.96 -4.68 -1.27
CA LEU A 144 13.89 -5.68 -1.10
C LEU A 144 13.44 -6.28 -2.44
N GLY A 145 13.73 -5.59 -3.54
CA GLY A 145 13.20 -5.93 -4.87
C GLY A 145 11.81 -5.37 -5.13
N ASP A 146 11.34 -5.55 -6.36
CA ASP A 146 10.08 -4.95 -6.81
C ASP A 146 8.84 -5.66 -6.20
N GLY A 147 8.91 -6.95 -5.84
CA GLY A 147 7.79 -7.71 -5.30
C GLY A 147 7.17 -7.09 -4.03
N PRO A 148 7.93 -6.92 -2.94
CA PRO A 148 7.44 -6.28 -1.71
C PRO A 148 6.94 -4.85 -1.93
N MET A 149 7.62 -4.09 -2.80
CA MET A 149 7.26 -2.71 -3.10
C MET A 149 5.99 -2.61 -3.95
N HIS A 150 5.70 -3.62 -4.77
CA HIS A 150 4.48 -3.67 -5.57
C HIS A 150 3.22 -3.58 -4.70
N SER A 151 3.17 -4.28 -3.58
CA SER A 151 2.04 -4.23 -2.62
C SER A 151 1.82 -2.82 -2.08
N LEU A 152 2.90 -2.09 -1.78
CA LEU A 152 2.83 -0.70 -1.33
C LEU A 152 2.26 0.22 -2.41
N TYR A 153 2.82 0.17 -3.63
CA TYR A 153 2.38 1.02 -4.74
C TYR A 153 0.93 0.72 -5.15
N THR A 154 0.54 -0.55 -5.16
CA THR A 154 -0.83 -0.97 -5.45
C THR A 154 -1.81 -0.43 -4.41
N ALA A 155 -1.50 -0.56 -3.12
CA ALA A 155 -2.36 -0.04 -2.05
C ALA A 155 -2.56 1.48 -2.17
N ILE A 156 -1.48 2.23 -2.49
CA ILE A 156 -1.56 3.68 -2.70
C ILE A 156 -2.40 4.01 -3.94
N ALA A 157 -2.22 3.29 -5.04
CA ALA A 157 -2.99 3.50 -6.27
C ALA A 157 -4.49 3.24 -6.04
N GLU A 158 -4.83 2.15 -5.37
CA GLU A 158 -6.21 1.79 -5.02
C GLU A 158 -6.86 2.83 -4.11
N LEU A 159 -6.17 3.32 -3.08
CA LEU A 159 -6.66 4.39 -2.22
C LEU A 159 -6.96 5.67 -2.99
N ASN A 160 -6.11 6.03 -3.95
CA ASN A 160 -6.29 7.22 -4.76
C ASN A 160 -7.46 7.09 -5.76
N THR A 161 -7.95 5.88 -6.02
CA THR A 161 -9.10 5.60 -6.89
C THR A 161 -10.37 5.21 -6.13
N ALA A 162 -10.26 4.79 -4.87
CA ALA A 162 -11.37 4.27 -4.06
C ALA A 162 -12.53 5.26 -3.87
N GLY A 163 -12.29 6.56 -3.99
CA GLY A 163 -13.33 7.59 -3.90
C GLY A 163 -14.24 7.70 -5.14
N GLN A 164 -14.01 6.89 -6.19
CA GLN A 164 -14.78 6.94 -7.43
C GLN A 164 -15.99 5.99 -7.44
N VAL A 165 -16.08 5.06 -6.50
CA VAL A 165 -17.17 4.10 -6.38
C VAL A 165 -17.90 4.36 -5.06
N LEU A 166 -19.05 5.01 -5.12
CA LEU A 166 -19.94 5.11 -3.96
C LEU A 166 -20.54 3.71 -3.69
N PRO A 167 -20.54 3.25 -2.43
CA PRO A 167 -21.27 2.04 -2.08
C PRO A 167 -22.76 2.26 -2.38
N GLU A 168 -23.40 1.27 -3.02
CA GLU A 168 -24.86 1.28 -3.16
C GLU A 168 -25.49 1.31 -1.77
N VAL A 169 -26.14 2.39 -1.44
CA VAL A 169 -26.95 2.49 -0.22
C VAL A 169 -28.13 1.54 -0.40
N PRO A 170 -28.32 0.52 0.44
CA PRO A 170 -29.50 -0.33 0.37
C PRO A 170 -30.74 0.56 0.42
N SER A 171 -31.56 0.51 -0.61
CA SER A 171 -32.85 1.21 -0.59
C SER A 171 -33.63 0.74 0.64
N SER A 172 -34.03 1.68 1.49
CA SER A 172 -34.88 1.37 2.65
C SER A 172 -36.09 0.57 2.16
N PRO A 173 -36.48 -0.53 2.84
CA PRO A 173 -37.69 -1.23 2.50
C PRO A 173 -38.85 -0.25 2.58
N GLU A 174 -39.58 -0.12 1.49
CA GLU A 174 -40.85 0.64 1.46
C GLU A 174 -41.76 0.11 2.58
N ARG A 175 -42.27 1.05 3.39
CA ARG A 175 -43.26 0.75 4.44
C ARG A 175 -44.64 0.63 3.83
#